data_737a05f2744ee2ac0c9c975bc1871723
#
_entry.id   737a05f2744ee2ac0c9c975bc1871723
#
_cell.length_a   1.000
_cell.length_b   1.000
_cell.length_c   1.000
_cell.angle_alpha   90.00
_cell.angle_beta   90.00
_cell.angle_gamma   90.00
#
_symmetry.space_group_name_H-M   'P 1'
#
loop_
_entity.id
_entity.type
_entity.pdbx_description
1 polymer ?
#
loop_
_entity_poly.entity_id
_entity_poly.type
_entity_poly.pdbx_seq_one_letter_code
_entity_poly.pdbx_strand_id
1 'polypeptide(L)'
;MTVSPPILQAPTVLDLTTPSDALRRSVERADGFPPASLWLVDAVAQEAAADRLAAQVLDDEERRRAEAFRLDRDRRCYTAAHVALRLLLGARLGTTARAVRMDRETCPTCGGPHGRPAVAGAGGPHFSLSHSGDLALIAIADTPVGTDVEQFHSLETVTDVAVSLHPSETEELAALPDRDRPAAFARAWSRKESYLKGIGTGLSRDPSLDYVGAGPVPAPGPDGWTLTDVAVPDGYAAAVALRR
;
A
#
# COMPACT_ATOMS: atom_id res chain seq x y z
N MET A 1 -30.02 15.69 0.81
CA MET A 1 -29.31 14.90 1.82
C MET A 1 -27.83 15.25 1.69
N THR A 2 -27.28 15.98 2.65
CA THR A 2 -25.84 16.28 2.69
C THR A 2 -25.10 15.01 3.08
N VAL A 3 -24.46 14.37 2.11
CA VAL A 3 -23.55 13.26 2.37
C VAL A 3 -22.36 13.86 3.11
N SER A 4 -22.12 13.42 4.35
CA SER A 4 -20.89 13.80 5.08
C SER A 4 -19.69 13.40 4.23
N PRO A 5 -18.64 14.25 4.16
CA PRO A 5 -17.43 13.87 3.43
C PRO A 5 -16.89 12.55 3.97
N PRO A 6 -16.30 11.71 3.11
CA PRO A 6 -15.72 10.45 3.55
C PRO A 6 -14.64 10.71 4.60
N ILE A 7 -14.62 9.89 5.65
CA ILE A 7 -13.53 9.94 6.65
C ILE A 7 -12.31 9.31 5.97
N LEU A 8 -11.36 10.15 5.55
CA LEU A 8 -10.09 9.71 5.02
C LEU A 8 -9.11 9.49 6.18
N GLN A 9 -8.41 8.36 6.18
CA GLN A 9 -7.29 8.16 7.09
C GLN A 9 -6.07 8.94 6.57
N ALA A 10 -5.54 9.86 7.39
CA ALA A 10 -4.35 10.62 7.03
C ALA A 10 -3.09 9.79 7.36
N PRO A 11 -2.20 9.54 6.38
CA PRO A 11 -0.92 8.90 6.64
C PRO A 11 0.07 9.91 7.26
N THR A 12 1.04 9.41 7.99
CA THR A 12 2.21 10.20 8.39
C THR A 12 3.13 10.35 7.17
N VAL A 13 3.46 11.58 6.78
CA VAL A 13 4.50 11.81 5.76
C VAL A 13 5.84 11.47 6.38
N LEU A 14 6.55 10.51 5.77
CA LEU A 14 7.80 10.00 6.30
C LEU A 14 8.99 10.76 5.72
N ASP A 15 9.83 11.30 6.61
CA ASP A 15 11.16 11.80 6.27
C ASP A 15 12.19 10.71 6.65
N LEU A 16 12.93 10.21 5.65
CA LEU A 16 13.94 9.16 5.84
C LEU A 16 15.16 9.63 6.65
N THR A 17 15.32 10.93 6.88
CA THR A 17 16.34 11.46 7.77
C THR A 17 15.93 11.46 9.25
N THR A 18 14.69 11.06 9.55
CA THR A 18 14.17 11.00 10.92
C THR A 18 15.03 10.06 11.78
N PRO A 19 15.53 10.50 12.94
CA PRO A 19 16.31 9.66 13.83
C PRO A 19 15.55 8.40 14.29
N SER A 20 16.28 7.29 14.44
CA SER A 20 15.71 5.98 14.79
C SER A 20 14.83 6.02 16.04
N ASP A 21 15.19 6.81 17.06
CA ASP A 21 14.38 6.96 18.28
C ASP A 21 13.04 7.66 18.02
N ALA A 22 13.02 8.63 17.10
CA ALA A 22 11.78 9.30 16.71
C ALA A 22 10.89 8.38 15.87
N LEU A 23 11.48 7.58 14.96
CA LEU A 23 10.76 6.54 14.24
C LEU A 23 10.19 5.50 15.19
N ARG A 24 10.97 5.03 16.18
CA ARG A 24 10.48 4.09 17.19
C ARG A 24 9.24 4.64 17.92
N ARG A 25 9.30 5.89 18.38
CA ARG A 25 8.12 6.53 19.02
C ARG A 25 6.93 6.67 18.09
N SER A 26 7.15 6.84 16.78
CA SER A 26 6.04 6.93 15.80
C SER A 26 5.36 5.59 15.57
N VAL A 27 6.10 4.49 15.53
CA VAL A 27 5.56 3.13 15.38
C VAL A 27 4.99 2.57 16.70
N GLU A 28 5.52 2.97 17.87
CA GLU A 28 5.01 2.59 19.20
C GLU A 28 3.68 3.27 19.52
N ARG A 29 3.44 4.49 19.05
CA ARG A 29 2.15 5.20 19.21
C ARG A 29 0.99 4.51 18.47
N ALA A 30 1.29 3.57 17.62
CA ALA A 30 0.29 2.75 16.95
C ALA A 30 -0.45 1.76 17.87
N ASP A 31 -0.02 1.62 19.11
CA ASP A 31 -0.60 0.70 20.12
C ASP A 31 -1.97 1.15 20.67
N GLY A 32 -2.65 2.11 20.01
CA GLY A 32 -3.96 2.54 20.46
C GLY A 32 -4.64 3.51 19.50
N PHE A 33 -5.27 2.97 18.43
CA PHE A 33 -6.09 3.73 17.49
C PHE A 33 -5.36 4.84 16.66
N PRO A 34 -5.26 4.71 15.35
CA PRO A 34 -6.01 3.77 14.50
C PRO A 34 -5.37 2.37 14.48
N PRO A 35 -6.17 1.32 14.17
CA PRO A 35 -5.72 -0.08 14.19
C PRO A 35 -4.65 -0.43 13.15
N ALA A 36 -4.34 0.47 12.25
CA ALA A 36 -3.20 0.42 11.32
C ALA A 36 -2.50 1.78 11.29
N SER A 37 -1.19 1.77 11.36
CA SER A 37 -0.36 2.96 11.13
C SER A 37 0.03 3.04 9.67
N LEU A 38 -0.09 4.24 9.09
CA LEU A 38 0.15 4.49 7.67
C LEU A 38 1.26 5.54 7.50
N TRP A 39 2.17 5.27 6.57
CA TRP A 39 3.23 6.21 6.18
C TRP A 39 3.24 6.41 4.68
N LEU A 40 3.30 7.66 4.27
CA LEU A 40 3.46 8.09 2.88
C LEU A 40 4.88 8.57 2.66
N VAL A 41 5.50 8.07 1.59
CA VAL A 41 6.86 8.43 1.16
C VAL A 41 6.76 9.07 -0.22
N ASP A 42 7.25 10.30 -0.34
CA ASP A 42 7.49 10.94 -1.62
C ASP A 42 8.91 10.57 -2.07
N ALA A 43 9.01 9.72 -3.08
CA ALA A 43 10.28 9.18 -3.54
C ALA A 43 11.19 10.25 -4.16
N VAL A 44 10.64 11.32 -4.71
CA VAL A 44 11.41 12.44 -5.26
C VAL A 44 12.02 13.25 -4.11
N ALA A 45 11.20 13.64 -3.14
CA ALA A 45 11.66 14.40 -1.98
C ALA A 45 12.69 13.64 -1.14
N GLN A 46 12.58 12.29 -1.12
CA GLN A 46 13.44 11.43 -0.30
C GLN A 46 14.60 10.77 -1.07
N GLU A 47 14.79 11.04 -2.36
CA GLU A 47 15.80 10.39 -3.22
C GLU A 47 17.20 10.42 -2.60
N ALA A 48 17.71 11.60 -2.28
CA ALA A 48 19.05 11.75 -1.73
C ALA A 48 19.24 11.07 -0.37
N ALA A 49 18.20 10.98 0.46
CA ALA A 49 18.24 10.29 1.72
C ALA A 49 18.20 8.76 1.51
N ALA A 50 17.33 8.28 0.62
CA ALA A 50 17.20 6.88 0.28
C ALA A 50 18.51 6.32 -0.29
N ASP A 51 19.14 7.02 -1.22
CA ASP A 51 20.41 6.60 -1.84
C ASP A 51 21.55 6.50 -0.81
N ARG A 52 21.66 7.46 0.10
CA ARG A 52 22.65 7.41 1.19
C ARG A 52 22.43 6.23 2.13
N LEU A 53 21.19 5.87 2.39
CA LEU A 53 20.82 4.82 3.32
C LEU A 53 20.81 3.43 2.68
N ALA A 54 20.60 3.33 1.38
CA ALA A 54 20.40 2.06 0.67
C ALA A 54 21.48 1.01 0.97
N ALA A 55 22.75 1.41 0.94
CA ALA A 55 23.86 0.49 1.21
C ALA A 55 23.86 -0.10 2.62
N GLN A 56 23.32 0.63 3.61
CA GLN A 56 23.29 0.25 5.02
C GLN A 56 21.99 -0.46 5.41
N VAL A 57 20.89 -0.19 4.71
CA VAL A 57 19.54 -0.60 5.05
C VAL A 57 19.06 -1.78 4.22
N LEU A 58 19.25 -1.74 2.90
CA LEU A 58 18.79 -2.78 1.98
C LEU A 58 19.67 -4.03 2.06
N ASP A 59 19.05 -5.19 1.93
CA ASP A 59 19.80 -6.44 1.75
C ASP A 59 20.32 -6.58 0.31
N ASP A 60 21.05 -7.68 0.05
CA ASP A 60 21.72 -7.88 -1.24
C ASP A 60 20.73 -8.17 -2.38
N GLU A 61 19.58 -8.76 -2.07
CA GLU A 61 18.53 -9.04 -3.05
C GLU A 61 17.81 -7.76 -3.45
N GLU A 62 17.43 -6.92 -2.49
CA GLU A 62 16.78 -5.64 -2.75
C GLU A 62 17.70 -4.70 -3.53
N ARG A 63 19.01 -4.66 -3.22
CA ARG A 63 19.96 -3.85 -3.98
C ARG A 63 20.06 -4.32 -5.44
N ARG A 64 20.21 -5.64 -5.67
CA ARG A 64 20.20 -6.20 -7.02
C ARG A 64 18.91 -5.88 -7.77
N ARG A 65 17.77 -5.92 -7.09
CA ARG A 65 16.49 -5.59 -7.69
C ARG A 65 16.40 -4.10 -8.02
N ALA A 66 16.88 -3.21 -7.16
CA ALA A 66 16.96 -1.78 -7.43
C ALA A 66 17.82 -1.47 -8.66
N GLU A 67 18.99 -2.13 -8.79
CA GLU A 67 19.88 -1.98 -9.93
C GLU A 67 19.31 -2.53 -11.25
N ALA A 68 18.37 -3.48 -11.19
CA ALA A 68 17.75 -4.08 -12.37
C ALA A 68 16.67 -3.19 -13.03
N PHE A 69 16.22 -2.13 -12.38
CA PHE A 69 15.25 -1.21 -12.98
C PHE A 69 15.86 -0.42 -14.13
N ARG A 70 15.14 -0.37 -15.26
CA ARG A 70 15.57 0.36 -16.45
C ARG A 70 15.34 1.87 -16.37
N LEU A 71 14.29 2.27 -15.67
CA LEU A 71 13.90 3.67 -15.52
C LEU A 71 14.34 4.17 -14.14
N ASP A 72 15.02 5.31 -14.10
CA ASP A 72 15.49 5.94 -12.87
C ASP A 72 14.36 6.25 -11.90
N ARG A 73 13.19 6.62 -12.43
CA ARG A 73 11.99 6.84 -11.61
C ARG A 73 11.58 5.58 -10.83
N ASP A 74 11.54 4.44 -11.50
CA ASP A 74 11.10 3.19 -10.87
C ASP A 74 12.13 2.72 -9.83
N ARG A 75 13.41 2.86 -10.15
CA ARG A 75 14.51 2.58 -9.21
C ARG A 75 14.43 3.48 -7.98
N ARG A 76 14.23 4.78 -8.16
CA ARG A 76 14.06 5.75 -7.07
C ARG A 76 12.90 5.38 -6.17
N CYS A 77 11.72 5.14 -6.75
CA CYS A 77 10.54 4.78 -5.99
C CYS A 77 10.74 3.47 -5.22
N TYR A 78 11.28 2.44 -5.86
CA TYR A 78 11.61 1.18 -5.21
C TYR A 78 12.58 1.38 -4.04
N THR A 79 13.69 2.11 -4.26
CA THR A 79 14.72 2.33 -3.24
C THR A 79 14.14 3.08 -2.04
N ALA A 80 13.43 4.17 -2.26
CA ALA A 80 12.82 4.96 -1.18
C ALA A 80 11.79 4.13 -0.39
N ALA A 81 10.93 3.38 -1.08
CA ALA A 81 9.91 2.53 -0.49
C ALA A 81 10.50 1.43 0.40
N HIS A 82 11.51 0.72 -0.08
CA HIS A 82 12.14 -0.39 0.65
C HIS A 82 13.03 0.09 1.81
N VAL A 83 13.75 1.22 1.64
CA VAL A 83 14.47 1.86 2.75
C VAL A 83 13.49 2.27 3.84
N ALA A 84 12.38 2.93 3.49
CA ALA A 84 11.35 3.32 4.43
C ALA A 84 10.76 2.12 5.19
N LEU A 85 10.36 1.08 4.46
CA LEU A 85 9.79 -0.14 5.04
C LEU A 85 10.74 -0.77 6.07
N ARG A 86 12.01 -0.92 5.72
CA ARG A 86 13.01 -1.52 6.61
C ARG A 86 13.28 -0.68 7.85
N LEU A 87 13.33 0.65 7.71
CA LEU A 87 13.49 1.57 8.84
C LEU A 87 12.30 1.45 9.82
N LEU A 88 11.08 1.44 9.30
CA LEU A 88 9.85 1.32 10.10
C LEU A 88 9.76 -0.06 10.79
N LEU A 89 10.01 -1.14 10.05
CA LEU A 89 10.00 -2.48 10.63
C LEU A 89 11.13 -2.66 11.65
N GLY A 90 12.33 -2.14 11.38
CA GLY A 90 13.43 -2.17 12.35
C GLY A 90 13.08 -1.43 13.64
N ALA A 91 12.45 -0.25 13.52
CA ALA A 91 11.96 0.52 14.66
C ALA A 91 10.88 -0.26 15.45
N ARG A 92 9.91 -0.87 14.75
CA ARG A 92 8.83 -1.66 15.38
C ARG A 92 9.33 -2.92 16.08
N LEU A 93 10.36 -3.57 15.53
CA LEU A 93 10.94 -4.80 16.05
C LEU A 93 12.08 -4.56 17.07
N GLY A 94 12.48 -3.31 17.29
CA GLY A 94 13.60 -2.98 18.17
C GLY A 94 14.97 -3.48 17.65
N THR A 95 15.11 -3.60 16.32
CA THR A 95 16.34 -4.08 15.67
C THR A 95 16.85 -3.09 14.61
N THR A 96 18.02 -3.36 14.01
CA THR A 96 18.48 -2.53 12.89
C THR A 96 17.68 -2.84 11.62
N ALA A 97 17.49 -1.84 10.77
CA ALA A 97 16.74 -1.98 9.51
C ALA A 97 17.29 -3.13 8.63
N ARG A 98 18.62 -3.28 8.54
CA ARG A 98 19.27 -4.36 7.78
C ARG A 98 19.05 -5.75 8.39
N ALA A 99 18.87 -5.84 9.70
CA ALA A 99 18.66 -7.11 10.38
C ALA A 99 17.22 -7.64 10.27
N VAL A 100 16.29 -6.82 9.79
CA VAL A 100 14.92 -7.28 9.51
C VAL A 100 14.96 -8.37 8.46
N ARG A 101 14.48 -9.55 8.82
CA ARG A 101 14.32 -10.67 7.89
C ARG A 101 12.90 -10.70 7.40
N MET A 102 12.72 -10.66 6.09
CA MET A 102 11.42 -10.76 5.44
C MET A 102 11.28 -12.13 4.76
N ASP A 103 10.06 -12.63 4.73
CA ASP A 103 9.68 -13.89 4.11
C ASP A 103 8.33 -13.69 3.41
N ARG A 104 7.78 -14.76 2.83
CA ARG A 104 6.43 -14.77 2.29
C ARG A 104 5.59 -15.82 3.00
N GLU A 105 4.37 -15.46 3.33
CA GLU A 105 3.38 -16.43 3.80
C GLU A 105 3.02 -17.42 2.68
N THR A 106 2.48 -18.55 3.07
CA THR A 106 1.89 -19.48 2.12
C THR A 106 0.66 -18.84 1.47
N CYS A 107 0.58 -18.90 0.15
CA CYS A 107 -0.58 -18.41 -0.59
C CYS A 107 -1.85 -19.15 -0.17
N PRO A 108 -2.89 -18.48 0.30
CA PRO A 108 -4.10 -19.16 0.75
C PRO A 108 -4.91 -19.80 -0.39
N THR A 109 -4.61 -19.46 -1.65
CA THR A 109 -5.32 -19.99 -2.81
C THR A 109 -4.68 -21.29 -3.33
N CYS A 110 -3.34 -21.32 -3.46
CA CYS A 110 -2.67 -22.48 -4.11
C CYS A 110 -1.67 -23.19 -3.20
N GLY A 111 -1.42 -22.70 -1.98
CA GLY A 111 -0.45 -23.28 -1.05
C GLY A 111 1.02 -22.98 -1.40
N GLY A 112 1.29 -22.21 -2.46
CA GLY A 112 2.65 -21.88 -2.89
C GLY A 112 3.31 -20.77 -2.02
N PRO A 113 4.66 -20.63 -2.07
CA PRO A 113 5.41 -19.68 -1.25
C PRO A 113 5.41 -18.25 -1.83
N HIS A 114 4.27 -17.77 -2.31
CA HIS A 114 4.10 -16.46 -2.92
C HIS A 114 2.95 -15.65 -2.30
N GLY A 115 2.55 -15.97 -1.08
CA GLY A 115 1.58 -15.18 -0.31
C GLY A 115 2.12 -13.78 0.02
N ARG A 116 1.44 -13.07 0.90
CA ARG A 116 1.85 -11.70 1.26
C ARG A 116 3.25 -11.71 1.91
N PRO A 117 4.01 -10.62 1.75
CA PRO A 117 5.24 -10.42 2.51
C PRO A 117 4.96 -10.42 4.03
N ALA A 118 5.86 -10.99 4.80
CA ALA A 118 5.78 -11.08 6.26
C ALA A 118 7.16 -10.89 6.89
N VAL A 119 7.20 -10.52 8.17
CA VAL A 119 8.42 -10.61 8.96
C VAL A 119 8.68 -12.09 9.24
N ALA A 120 9.91 -12.54 9.02
CA ALA A 120 10.30 -13.93 9.27
C ALA A 120 10.20 -14.29 10.76
N GLY A 121 9.62 -15.44 11.05
CA GLY A 121 9.36 -15.91 12.42
C GLY A 121 7.89 -15.69 12.84
N ALA A 122 7.51 -16.28 13.98
CA ALA A 122 6.15 -16.19 14.48
C ALA A 122 5.92 -14.89 15.27
N GLY A 123 4.75 -14.25 15.08
CA GLY A 123 4.27 -13.15 15.93
C GLY A 123 4.85 -11.77 15.61
N GLY A 124 5.40 -11.56 14.42
CA GLY A 124 5.79 -10.22 13.95
C GLY A 124 4.57 -9.38 13.53
N PRO A 125 4.74 -8.04 13.37
CA PRO A 125 3.69 -7.18 12.86
C PRO A 125 3.35 -7.57 11.42
N HIS A 126 2.08 -7.39 11.05
CA HIS A 126 1.67 -7.42 9.67
C HIS A 126 2.01 -6.11 8.99
N PHE A 127 2.42 -6.18 7.73
CA PHE A 127 2.71 -4.98 6.95
C PHE A 127 2.27 -5.15 5.50
N SER A 128 2.09 -4.03 4.84
CA SER A 128 1.85 -3.96 3.40
C SER A 128 2.56 -2.75 2.82
N LEU A 129 3.08 -2.90 1.60
CA LEU A 129 3.75 -1.85 0.84
C LEU A 129 3.11 -1.77 -0.54
N SER A 130 2.80 -0.56 -0.98
CA SER A 130 2.47 -0.25 -2.37
C SER A 130 3.23 0.97 -2.83
N HIS A 131 3.46 1.08 -4.13
CA HIS A 131 4.03 2.28 -4.75
C HIS A 131 3.49 2.45 -6.17
N SER A 132 3.22 3.70 -6.55
CA SER A 132 2.78 4.09 -7.90
C SER A 132 3.27 5.51 -8.20
N GLY A 133 3.78 5.74 -9.39
CA GLY A 133 4.38 7.03 -9.74
C GLY A 133 5.57 7.36 -8.82
N ASP A 134 5.46 8.48 -8.11
CA ASP A 134 6.49 8.97 -7.19
C ASP A 134 6.15 8.72 -5.70
N LEU A 135 5.04 8.02 -5.42
CA LEU A 135 4.59 7.77 -4.05
C LEU A 135 4.73 6.30 -3.65
N ALA A 136 5.09 6.09 -2.39
CA ALA A 136 4.94 4.79 -1.74
C ALA A 136 4.10 4.93 -0.47
N LEU A 137 3.25 3.92 -0.20
CA LEU A 137 2.41 3.85 0.99
C LEU A 137 2.73 2.56 1.75
N ILE A 138 2.97 2.71 3.04
CA ILE A 138 3.30 1.60 3.94
C ILE A 138 2.23 1.54 5.03
N ALA A 139 1.72 0.34 5.29
CA ALA A 139 0.84 0.06 6.43
C ALA A 139 1.52 -0.95 7.36
N ILE A 140 1.42 -0.73 8.68
CA ILE A 140 1.84 -1.68 9.73
C ILE A 140 0.70 -1.83 10.72
N ALA A 141 0.37 -3.07 11.09
CA ALA A 141 -0.72 -3.39 12.01
C ALA A 141 -0.43 -4.69 12.79
N ASP A 142 -1.19 -4.92 13.86
CA ASP A 142 -1.13 -6.16 14.63
C ASP A 142 -2.03 -7.28 14.04
N THR A 143 -2.90 -6.92 13.11
CA THR A 143 -3.74 -7.86 12.34
C THR A 143 -3.43 -7.76 10.84
N PRO A 144 -3.83 -8.75 10.03
CA PRO A 144 -3.63 -8.71 8.59
C PRO A 144 -4.09 -7.40 7.97
N VAL A 145 -3.17 -6.79 7.21
CA VAL A 145 -3.36 -5.48 6.57
C VAL A 145 -2.90 -5.53 5.12
N GLY A 146 -3.61 -4.82 4.26
CA GLY A 146 -3.16 -4.51 2.91
C GLY A 146 -3.34 -3.03 2.63
N THR A 147 -2.45 -2.44 1.87
CA THR A 147 -2.56 -1.05 1.41
C THR A 147 -2.19 -0.93 -0.05
N ASP A 148 -2.80 0.04 -0.70
CA ASP A 148 -2.50 0.34 -2.09
C ASP A 148 -2.56 1.84 -2.36
N VAL A 149 -1.71 2.31 -3.27
CA VAL A 149 -1.69 3.67 -3.80
C VAL A 149 -1.58 3.60 -5.32
N GLU A 150 -2.39 4.39 -6.03
CA GLU A 150 -2.44 4.40 -7.48
C GLU A 150 -2.45 5.82 -8.04
N GLN A 151 -1.57 6.10 -8.99
CA GLN A 151 -1.61 7.30 -9.81
C GLN A 151 -2.78 7.19 -10.80
N PHE A 152 -3.45 8.30 -11.10
CA PHE A 152 -4.52 8.29 -12.10
C PHE A 152 -3.97 7.94 -13.48
N HIS A 153 -4.60 6.98 -14.12
CA HIS A 153 -4.29 6.55 -15.48
C HIS A 153 -5.09 7.32 -16.53
N SER A 154 -4.69 7.19 -17.80
CA SER A 154 -5.48 7.73 -18.92
C SER A 154 -6.85 7.07 -19.02
N LEU A 155 -7.83 7.76 -19.61
CA LEU A 155 -9.16 7.20 -19.84
C LEU A 155 -9.12 5.92 -20.69
N GLU A 156 -8.20 5.84 -21.65
CA GLU A 156 -7.99 4.64 -22.46
C GLU A 156 -7.59 3.45 -21.60
N THR A 157 -6.55 3.60 -20.79
CA THR A 157 -6.11 2.55 -19.84
C THR A 157 -7.23 2.13 -18.89
N VAL A 158 -7.97 3.11 -18.35
CA VAL A 158 -9.12 2.85 -17.47
C VAL A 158 -10.17 2.01 -18.17
N THR A 159 -10.50 2.33 -19.42
CA THR A 159 -11.51 1.59 -20.21
C THR A 159 -11.09 0.13 -20.42
N ASP A 160 -9.81 -0.09 -20.72
CA ASP A 160 -9.28 -1.44 -20.97
C ASP A 160 -9.23 -2.30 -19.70
N VAL A 161 -8.91 -1.71 -18.55
CA VAL A 161 -8.72 -2.45 -17.30
C VAL A 161 -10.02 -2.58 -16.49
N ALA A 162 -10.95 -1.64 -16.60
CA ALA A 162 -12.19 -1.63 -15.81
C ALA A 162 -13.06 -2.88 -16.03
N VAL A 163 -12.90 -3.57 -17.14
CA VAL A 163 -13.61 -4.84 -17.43
C VAL A 163 -13.24 -5.97 -16.48
N SER A 164 -12.11 -5.86 -15.78
CA SER A 164 -11.66 -6.82 -14.76
C SER A 164 -12.23 -6.55 -13.36
N LEU A 165 -12.95 -5.47 -13.17
CA LEU A 165 -13.59 -5.12 -11.91
C LEU A 165 -14.92 -5.88 -11.73
N HIS A 166 -15.49 -5.78 -10.53
CA HIS A 166 -16.84 -6.30 -10.28
C HIS A 166 -17.86 -5.63 -11.23
N PRO A 167 -18.86 -6.37 -11.77
CA PRO A 167 -19.84 -5.81 -12.71
C PRO A 167 -20.49 -4.49 -12.23
N SER A 168 -20.86 -4.41 -10.95
CA SER A 168 -21.43 -3.18 -10.38
C SER A 168 -20.44 -2.01 -10.37
N GLU A 169 -19.14 -2.25 -10.16
CA GLU A 169 -18.11 -1.20 -10.24
C GLU A 169 -17.92 -0.71 -11.68
N THR A 170 -17.97 -1.63 -12.65
CA THR A 170 -17.93 -1.28 -14.08
C THR A 170 -19.13 -0.43 -14.47
N GLU A 171 -20.34 -0.78 -13.99
CA GLU A 171 -21.56 0.02 -14.20
C GLU A 171 -21.47 1.40 -13.54
N GLU A 172 -20.97 1.49 -12.30
CA GLU A 172 -20.73 2.75 -11.60
C GLU A 172 -19.77 3.65 -12.38
N LEU A 173 -18.67 3.10 -12.89
CA LEU A 173 -17.70 3.86 -13.70
C LEU A 173 -18.32 4.31 -15.04
N ALA A 174 -19.08 3.46 -15.70
CA ALA A 174 -19.72 3.78 -16.98
C ALA A 174 -20.76 4.91 -16.84
N ALA A 175 -21.40 5.04 -15.68
CA ALA A 175 -22.35 6.10 -15.40
C ALA A 175 -21.70 7.47 -15.17
N LEU A 176 -20.39 7.55 -14.96
CA LEU A 176 -19.66 8.79 -14.75
C LEU A 176 -19.28 9.49 -16.06
N PRO A 177 -19.18 10.83 -16.08
CA PRO A 177 -18.53 11.56 -17.15
C PRO A 177 -17.08 11.08 -17.33
N ASP A 178 -16.59 11.09 -18.58
CA ASP A 178 -15.24 10.62 -18.92
C ASP A 178 -14.12 11.23 -18.06
N ARG A 179 -14.21 12.54 -17.76
CA ARG A 179 -13.24 13.26 -16.93
C ARG A 179 -13.15 12.75 -15.48
N ASP A 180 -14.21 12.13 -14.96
CA ASP A 180 -14.32 11.70 -13.57
C ASP A 180 -13.94 10.20 -13.40
N ARG A 181 -13.93 9.43 -14.51
CA ARG A 181 -13.64 7.98 -14.51
C ARG A 181 -12.23 7.64 -14.03
N PRO A 182 -11.15 8.36 -14.42
CA PRO A 182 -9.80 8.03 -13.94
C PRO A 182 -9.67 8.04 -12.42
N ALA A 183 -10.20 9.06 -11.77
CA ALA A 183 -10.17 9.16 -10.31
C ALA A 183 -11.06 8.09 -9.63
N ALA A 184 -12.24 7.81 -10.19
CA ALA A 184 -13.14 6.79 -9.66
C ALA A 184 -12.57 5.38 -9.84
N PHE A 185 -11.94 5.10 -10.98
CA PHE A 185 -11.25 3.84 -11.22
C PHE A 185 -10.09 3.65 -10.24
N ALA A 186 -9.23 4.66 -10.06
CA ALA A 186 -8.10 4.58 -9.15
C ALA A 186 -8.57 4.30 -7.69
N ARG A 187 -9.69 4.88 -7.25
CA ARG A 187 -10.31 4.56 -5.94
C ARG A 187 -10.75 3.10 -5.88
N ALA A 188 -11.51 2.61 -6.87
CA ALA A 188 -11.97 1.23 -6.89
C ALA A 188 -10.79 0.25 -6.92
N TRP A 189 -9.79 0.53 -7.76
CA TRP A 189 -8.62 -0.30 -7.91
C TRP A 189 -7.78 -0.35 -6.64
N SER A 190 -7.46 0.81 -6.03
CA SER A 190 -6.69 0.85 -4.79
C SER A 190 -7.40 0.15 -3.62
N ARG A 191 -8.74 0.26 -3.52
CA ARG A 191 -9.54 -0.50 -2.54
C ARG A 191 -9.45 -2.00 -2.79
N LYS A 192 -9.55 -2.43 -4.04
CA LYS A 192 -9.47 -3.81 -4.47
C LYS A 192 -8.10 -4.42 -4.16
N GLU A 193 -7.04 -3.77 -4.63
CA GLU A 193 -5.67 -4.21 -4.40
C GLU A 193 -5.31 -4.23 -2.92
N SER A 194 -5.74 -3.23 -2.13
CA SER A 194 -5.51 -3.25 -0.69
C SER A 194 -6.16 -4.47 -0.03
N TYR A 195 -7.38 -4.83 -0.42
CA TYR A 195 -8.05 -6.02 0.07
C TYR A 195 -7.32 -7.31 -0.36
N LEU A 196 -6.99 -7.44 -1.65
CA LEU A 196 -6.31 -8.62 -2.19
C LEU A 196 -4.91 -8.83 -1.58
N LYS A 197 -4.18 -7.75 -1.32
CA LYS A 197 -2.91 -7.78 -0.56
C LYS A 197 -3.14 -8.21 0.88
N GLY A 198 -4.19 -7.69 1.51
CA GLY A 198 -4.55 -8.00 2.89
C GLY A 198 -4.88 -9.48 3.09
N ILE A 199 -5.66 -10.11 2.19
CA ILE A 199 -5.96 -11.54 2.24
C ILE A 199 -4.80 -12.43 1.77
N GLY A 200 -3.76 -11.85 1.16
CA GLY A 200 -2.55 -12.55 0.77
C GLY A 200 -2.62 -13.29 -0.57
N THR A 201 -3.65 -13.05 -1.37
CA THR A 201 -3.82 -13.67 -2.69
C THR A 201 -3.24 -12.83 -3.81
N GLY A 202 -3.19 -11.50 -3.65
CA GLY A 202 -2.92 -10.59 -4.76
C GLY A 202 -3.85 -10.89 -5.94
N LEU A 203 -3.39 -10.63 -7.14
CA LEU A 203 -4.15 -10.86 -8.38
C LEU A 203 -4.31 -12.34 -8.79
N SER A 204 -3.86 -13.30 -7.97
CA SER A 204 -4.23 -14.70 -8.19
C SER A 204 -5.70 -14.99 -7.84
N ARG A 205 -6.34 -14.09 -7.08
CA ARG A 205 -7.79 -14.03 -6.93
C ARG A 205 -8.36 -13.05 -7.95
N ASP A 206 -9.38 -13.48 -8.66
CA ASP A 206 -10.05 -12.65 -9.66
C ASP A 206 -10.64 -11.38 -9.01
N PRO A 207 -10.23 -10.16 -9.44
CA PRO A 207 -10.72 -8.90 -8.88
C PRO A 207 -12.23 -8.70 -9.06
N SER A 208 -12.87 -9.37 -10.00
CA SER A 208 -14.31 -9.27 -10.24
C SER A 208 -15.18 -9.89 -9.15
N LEU A 209 -14.60 -10.71 -8.26
CA LEU A 209 -15.37 -11.48 -7.26
C LEU A 209 -15.86 -10.66 -6.07
N ASP A 210 -15.12 -9.60 -5.70
CA ASP A 210 -15.39 -8.85 -4.48
C ASP A 210 -15.78 -7.41 -4.83
N TYR A 211 -16.94 -6.95 -4.40
CA TYR A 211 -17.39 -5.57 -4.59
C TYR A 211 -16.82 -4.66 -3.49
N VAL A 212 -16.13 -3.58 -3.90
CA VAL A 212 -15.55 -2.57 -3.00
C VAL A 212 -16.04 -1.14 -3.28
N GLY A 213 -16.77 -0.95 -4.40
CA GLY A 213 -17.37 0.30 -4.85
C GLY A 213 -16.40 1.29 -5.50
N ALA A 214 -16.84 1.93 -6.59
CA ALA A 214 -16.10 3.00 -7.28
C ALA A 214 -16.53 4.41 -6.83
N GLY A 215 -17.59 4.52 -6.03
CA GLY A 215 -18.13 5.79 -5.53
C GLY A 215 -17.17 6.53 -4.58
N PRO A 216 -17.58 7.74 -4.14
CA PRO A 216 -16.75 8.58 -3.25
C PRO A 216 -16.54 7.98 -1.85
N VAL A 217 -17.35 7.00 -1.46
CA VAL A 217 -17.24 6.27 -0.18
C VAL A 217 -17.03 4.80 -0.50
N PRO A 218 -16.12 4.08 0.17
CA PRO A 218 -15.99 2.64 0.01
C PRO A 218 -17.30 1.92 0.30
N ALA A 219 -17.60 0.85 -0.43
CA ALA A 219 -18.63 -0.09 -0.01
C ALA A 219 -18.22 -0.76 1.31
N PRO A 220 -19.17 -1.33 2.07
CA PRO A 220 -18.80 -2.20 3.18
C PRO A 220 -17.80 -3.25 2.70
N GLY A 221 -16.66 -3.36 3.40
CA GLY A 221 -15.64 -4.35 3.04
C GLY A 221 -16.18 -5.77 3.06
N PRO A 222 -15.57 -6.70 2.31
CA PRO A 222 -15.88 -8.11 2.38
C PRO A 222 -15.79 -8.63 3.83
N ASP A 223 -16.47 -9.74 4.11
CA ASP A 223 -16.62 -10.28 5.48
C ASP A 223 -15.29 -10.32 6.26
N GLY A 224 -15.31 -9.72 7.45
CA GLY A 224 -14.15 -9.65 8.33
C GLY A 224 -13.12 -8.58 7.97
N TRP A 225 -13.38 -7.70 6.97
CA TRP A 225 -12.49 -6.63 6.56
C TRP A 225 -13.14 -5.26 6.64
N THR A 226 -12.34 -4.27 6.96
CA THR A 226 -12.70 -2.84 6.87
C THR A 226 -11.88 -2.22 5.75
N LEU A 227 -12.54 -1.49 4.85
CA LEU A 227 -11.90 -0.70 3.80
C LEU A 227 -12.01 0.78 4.16
N THR A 228 -10.91 1.50 4.03
CA THR A 228 -10.85 2.94 4.29
C THR A 228 -9.97 3.60 3.23
N ASP A 229 -10.47 4.69 2.62
CA ASP A 229 -9.63 5.49 1.73
C ASP A 229 -8.59 6.27 2.52
N VAL A 230 -7.42 6.46 1.94
CA VAL A 230 -6.28 7.16 2.53
C VAL A 230 -6.08 8.49 1.83
N ALA A 231 -5.86 9.55 2.61
CA ALA A 231 -5.56 10.88 2.07
C ALA A 231 -4.19 10.89 1.39
N VAL A 232 -4.16 11.21 0.11
CA VAL A 232 -2.95 11.31 -0.71
C VAL A 232 -3.01 12.56 -1.59
N PRO A 233 -1.88 13.05 -2.15
CA PRO A 233 -1.86 14.19 -3.06
C PRO A 233 -2.79 14.02 -4.27
N ASP A 234 -3.18 15.15 -4.87
CA ASP A 234 -3.96 15.19 -6.10
C ASP A 234 -3.30 14.36 -7.21
N GLY A 235 -4.11 13.69 -8.02
CA GLY A 235 -3.63 12.77 -9.06
C GLY A 235 -3.39 11.34 -8.59
N TYR A 236 -3.67 11.05 -7.31
CA TYR A 236 -3.57 9.71 -6.72
C TYR A 236 -4.85 9.31 -5.99
N ALA A 237 -5.04 8.01 -5.84
CA ALA A 237 -5.97 7.43 -4.89
C ALA A 237 -5.24 6.37 -4.06
N ALA A 238 -5.69 6.16 -2.83
CA ALA A 238 -5.11 5.14 -1.97
C ALA A 238 -6.15 4.58 -1.00
N ALA A 239 -5.92 3.34 -0.57
CA ALA A 239 -6.79 2.66 0.38
C ALA A 239 -5.99 1.75 1.32
N VAL A 240 -6.61 1.44 2.45
CA VAL A 240 -6.16 0.42 3.40
C VAL A 240 -7.30 -0.55 3.67
N ALA A 241 -6.98 -1.84 3.67
CA ALA A 241 -7.84 -2.93 4.11
C ALA A 241 -7.27 -3.52 5.40
N LEU A 242 -8.10 -3.66 6.43
CA LEU A 242 -7.69 -4.19 7.72
C LEU A 242 -8.63 -5.30 8.14
N ARG A 243 -8.08 -6.41 8.63
CA ARG A 243 -8.86 -7.51 9.20
C ARG A 243 -9.36 -7.12 10.60
N ARG A 244 -10.68 -7.29 10.80
CA ARG A 244 -11.36 -7.07 12.09
C ARG A 244 -11.03 -8.16 13.10
#